data_afae702ea9d22697ef8d7654d1a0d303
#
_entry.id   afae702ea9d22697ef8d7654d1a0d303
#
_cell.length_a   1.000
_cell.length_b   1.000
_cell.length_c   1.000
_cell.angle_alpha   90.00
_cell.angle_beta   90.00
_cell.angle_gamma   90.00
#
_symmetry.space_group_name_H-M   'P 1'
#
loop_
_entity.id
_entity.type
_entity.pdbx_description
1 polymer ?
#
loop_
_entity_poly.entity_id
_entity_poly.type
_entity_poly.pdbx_seq_one_letter_code
_entity_poly.pdbx_strand_id
1 'polypeptide(L)'
;MHRRNFLQTSLHSLAGAALGSSLLKALAAPLPKMKITRVRFYESPISRPMFNQSFHIVTVETDAGITGVGEGGSRDTIRECAEMLIGEDPTRTDYCWQLMYRGRFYPAAREKLHAMGALDMALWDIKGKALGIPVWQLLGGKSRDHVECYSTGFIRVEGGIKENAKATIDAGFRAFRTSVSDPGGESPFVSQRMVRKTFENCTAIREAIGPNADWCIDYHTRLDFPDAVRLSTLLEPLEPYFCEDLVRSENPGVYRELRKQVKVPVAVGEQFGTRWEFNEMVEQHLIDYNRTSIPNCGGITEYVKQAAMCETHYVGLTPHFTGPVSEAALVHVCAAFSGPVLMELAGTYKLDIPYLPQHFDYKDGKLWPNERPGLGVTLDTSKLTLTAEFTQRNQPIRIFRRPDGSLTNW
;
A
#
# COMPACT_ATOMS: atom_id res chain seq x y z
N MET A 1 -28.22 -3.97 -65.35
CA MET A 1 -26.95 -3.44 -64.77
C MET A 1 -26.95 -3.61 -63.27
N HIS A 2 -25.82 -4.11 -62.69
CA HIS A 2 -25.46 -4.22 -61.29
C HIS A 2 -25.88 -5.46 -60.51
N ARG A 3 -25.40 -6.63 -60.92
CA ARG A 3 -25.25 -7.82 -60.07
C ARG A 3 -23.80 -8.25 -59.84
N ARG A 4 -22.79 -7.54 -60.34
CA ARG A 4 -21.40 -7.93 -60.23
C ARG A 4 -20.58 -7.27 -59.09
N ASN A 5 -21.09 -6.21 -58.48
CA ASN A 5 -20.34 -5.49 -57.43
C ASN A 5 -20.63 -5.97 -56.01
N PHE A 6 -21.62 -6.89 -55.79
CA PHE A 6 -21.95 -7.41 -54.47
C PHE A 6 -21.06 -8.57 -54.00
N LEU A 7 -20.43 -9.28 -54.94
CA LEU A 7 -19.57 -10.44 -54.62
C LEU A 7 -18.12 -10.06 -54.31
N GLN A 8 -17.62 -8.91 -54.69
CA GLN A 8 -16.26 -8.47 -54.38
C GLN A 8 -16.14 -7.83 -52.99
N THR A 9 -17.19 -7.21 -52.48
CA THR A 9 -17.24 -6.66 -51.12
C THR A 9 -17.36 -7.75 -50.03
N SER A 10 -17.91 -8.92 -50.38
CA SER A 10 -18.09 -10.03 -49.42
C SER A 10 -16.80 -10.82 -49.16
N LEU A 11 -15.84 -10.81 -50.08
CA LEU A 11 -14.56 -11.54 -49.90
C LEU A 11 -13.55 -10.76 -49.04
N HIS A 12 -13.61 -9.44 -49.02
CA HIS A 12 -12.75 -8.60 -48.19
C HIS A 12 -13.24 -8.55 -46.73
N SER A 13 -14.54 -8.69 -46.50
CA SER A 13 -15.13 -8.78 -45.14
C SER A 13 -14.89 -10.12 -44.45
N LEU A 14 -14.77 -11.22 -45.20
CA LEU A 14 -14.45 -12.54 -44.67
C LEU A 14 -12.97 -12.68 -44.27
N ALA A 15 -12.05 -12.06 -45.03
CA ALA A 15 -10.63 -12.06 -44.67
C ALA A 15 -10.35 -11.16 -43.45
N GLY A 16 -11.05 -10.03 -43.31
CA GLY A 16 -10.97 -9.15 -42.14
C GLY A 16 -11.55 -9.80 -40.87
N ALA A 17 -12.64 -10.58 -41.00
CA ALA A 17 -13.23 -11.31 -39.87
C ALA A 17 -12.37 -12.50 -39.41
N ALA A 18 -11.66 -13.18 -40.31
CA ALA A 18 -10.75 -14.26 -39.97
C ALA A 18 -9.47 -13.77 -39.29
N LEU A 19 -8.92 -12.62 -39.69
CA LEU A 19 -7.81 -11.96 -39.04
C LEU A 19 -8.22 -11.37 -37.70
N GLY A 20 -9.40 -10.78 -37.58
CA GLY A 20 -9.96 -10.27 -36.34
C GLY A 20 -10.25 -11.37 -35.33
N SER A 21 -10.75 -12.53 -35.78
CA SER A 21 -11.01 -13.67 -34.86
C SER A 21 -9.74 -14.36 -34.37
N SER A 22 -8.66 -14.39 -35.15
CA SER A 22 -7.36 -14.90 -34.73
C SER A 22 -6.63 -13.92 -33.79
N LEU A 23 -6.74 -12.60 -34.00
CA LEU A 23 -6.25 -11.59 -33.08
C LEU A 23 -7.06 -11.62 -31.74
N LEU A 24 -8.38 -11.72 -31.79
CA LEU A 24 -9.24 -11.84 -30.59
C LEU A 24 -8.97 -13.13 -29.82
N LYS A 25 -8.64 -14.26 -30.50
CA LYS A 25 -8.20 -15.48 -29.83
C LYS A 25 -6.80 -15.36 -29.23
N ALA A 26 -5.91 -14.56 -29.81
CA ALA A 26 -4.59 -14.28 -29.23
C ALA A 26 -4.68 -13.36 -27.99
N LEU A 27 -5.66 -12.43 -27.97
CA LEU A 27 -5.92 -11.56 -26.82
C LEU A 27 -6.67 -12.25 -25.66
N ALA A 28 -7.27 -13.42 -25.91
CA ALA A 28 -7.99 -14.22 -24.92
C ALA A 28 -7.24 -15.52 -24.54
N ALA A 29 -5.92 -15.50 -24.59
CA ALA A 29 -5.14 -16.64 -24.13
C ALA A 29 -5.43 -16.87 -22.64
N PRO A 30 -5.80 -18.11 -22.23
CA PRO A 30 -6.00 -18.39 -20.83
C PRO A 30 -4.67 -18.18 -20.07
N LEU A 31 -4.77 -17.77 -18.81
CA LEU A 31 -3.61 -17.69 -17.93
C LEU A 31 -2.78 -18.97 -18.05
N PRO A 32 -1.47 -18.89 -18.26
CA PRO A 32 -0.63 -20.06 -18.33
C PRO A 32 -0.73 -20.82 -16.99
N LYS A 33 -0.89 -22.11 -17.05
CA LYS A 33 -0.77 -22.97 -15.85
C LYS A 33 0.67 -22.87 -15.38
N MET A 34 0.87 -22.42 -14.17
CA MET A 34 2.21 -22.26 -13.62
C MET A 34 2.24 -22.61 -12.13
N LYS A 35 3.43 -22.89 -11.64
CA LYS A 35 3.70 -23.19 -10.23
C LYS A 35 4.87 -22.37 -9.74
N ILE A 36 4.81 -21.96 -8.50
CA ILE A 36 5.93 -21.35 -7.80
C ILE A 36 7.01 -22.40 -7.60
N THR A 37 8.20 -22.14 -8.12
CA THR A 37 9.35 -23.06 -8.03
C THR A 37 10.41 -22.59 -7.05
N ARG A 38 10.48 -21.26 -6.82
CA ARG A 38 11.55 -20.66 -6.02
C ARG A 38 11.12 -19.32 -5.45
N VAL A 39 11.57 -19.05 -4.24
CA VAL A 39 11.52 -17.72 -3.63
C VAL A 39 12.93 -17.33 -3.22
N ARG A 40 13.37 -16.12 -3.56
CA ARG A 40 14.66 -15.58 -3.15
C ARG A 40 14.47 -14.36 -2.27
N PHE A 41 15.33 -14.23 -1.28
CA PHE A 41 15.38 -13.11 -0.36
C PHE A 41 16.71 -12.38 -0.49
N TYR A 42 16.63 -11.10 -0.77
CA TYR A 42 17.77 -10.23 -0.98
C TYR A 42 17.80 -9.14 0.08
N GLU A 43 18.98 -8.92 0.66
CA GLU A 43 19.21 -7.75 1.50
C GLU A 43 19.37 -6.50 0.64
N SER A 44 18.62 -5.46 1.00
CA SER A 44 18.76 -4.16 0.39
C SER A 44 19.99 -3.45 0.94
N PRO A 45 20.80 -2.79 0.08
CA PRO A 45 21.89 -1.95 0.54
C PRO A 45 21.42 -0.70 1.28
N ILE A 46 20.13 -0.34 1.11
CA ILE A 46 19.49 0.72 1.89
C ILE A 46 18.97 0.09 3.18
N SER A 47 19.87 -0.11 4.13
CA SER A 47 19.51 -0.59 5.47
C SER A 47 18.85 0.54 6.26
N ARG A 48 17.53 0.69 6.09
CA ARG A 48 16.71 1.50 6.98
C ARG A 48 15.50 0.68 7.40
N PRO A 49 15.59 -0.05 8.52
CA PRO A 49 14.37 -0.45 9.20
C PRO A 49 13.75 0.84 9.75
N MET A 50 12.82 1.44 9.02
CA MET A 50 11.94 2.41 9.63
C MET A 50 10.85 1.62 10.37
N PHE A 51 10.87 1.70 11.70
CA PHE A 51 9.79 1.17 12.54
C PHE A 51 9.40 -0.30 12.26
N ASN A 52 10.37 -1.23 12.23
CA ASN A 52 10.16 -2.66 11.96
C ASN A 52 9.75 -3.01 10.52
N GLN A 53 9.81 -2.07 9.59
CA GLN A 53 9.62 -2.33 8.16
C GLN A 53 10.97 -2.51 7.49
N SER A 54 11.08 -3.46 6.58
CA SER A 54 12.30 -3.71 5.84
C SER A 54 12.13 -3.33 4.37
N PHE A 55 13.21 -2.83 3.75
CA PHE A 55 13.31 -2.66 2.30
C PHE A 55 13.96 -3.87 1.62
N HIS A 56 13.94 -5.03 2.27
CA HIS A 56 14.43 -6.25 1.68
C HIS A 56 13.54 -6.66 0.52
N ILE A 57 14.19 -7.13 -0.54
CA ILE A 57 13.49 -7.54 -1.76
C ILE A 57 13.26 -9.04 -1.75
N VAL A 58 12.07 -9.42 -2.21
CA VAL A 58 11.68 -10.81 -2.42
C VAL A 58 11.35 -11.01 -3.88
N THR A 59 11.88 -12.09 -4.49
CA THR A 59 11.41 -12.54 -5.81
C THR A 59 10.73 -13.89 -5.70
N VAL A 60 9.64 -14.06 -6.43
CA VAL A 60 8.92 -15.31 -6.59
C VAL A 60 9.03 -15.75 -8.04
N GLU A 61 9.60 -16.91 -8.28
CA GLU A 61 9.83 -17.46 -9.63
C GLU A 61 8.89 -18.63 -9.91
N THR A 62 8.50 -18.76 -11.17
CA THR A 62 7.59 -19.81 -11.65
C THR A 62 8.25 -20.71 -12.69
N ASP A 63 7.69 -21.91 -12.90
CA ASP A 63 8.08 -22.82 -13.98
C ASP A 63 7.73 -22.30 -15.39
N ALA A 64 6.93 -21.23 -15.47
CA ALA A 64 6.66 -20.50 -16.72
C ALA A 64 7.69 -19.40 -17.04
N GLY A 65 8.75 -19.26 -16.22
CA GLY A 65 9.79 -18.24 -16.41
C GLY A 65 9.37 -16.82 -16.02
N ILE A 66 8.20 -16.65 -15.39
CA ILE A 66 7.74 -15.35 -14.90
C ILE A 66 8.21 -15.16 -13.45
N THR A 67 8.80 -13.99 -13.19
CA THR A 67 9.27 -13.60 -11.85
C THR A 67 8.51 -12.39 -11.35
N GLY A 68 7.96 -12.48 -10.15
CA GLY A 68 7.35 -11.37 -9.42
C GLY A 68 8.29 -10.79 -8.40
N VAL A 69 8.06 -9.52 -8.08
CA VAL A 69 8.83 -8.73 -7.12
C VAL A 69 7.95 -8.27 -5.97
N GLY A 70 8.46 -8.40 -4.75
CA GLY A 70 7.84 -7.85 -3.56
C GLY A 70 8.89 -7.28 -2.61
N GLU A 71 8.45 -6.65 -1.55
CA GLU A 71 9.30 -5.93 -0.61
C GLU A 71 8.81 -6.10 0.82
N GLY A 72 9.71 -6.38 1.74
CA GLY A 72 9.42 -6.49 3.16
C GLY A 72 9.81 -7.82 3.79
N GLY A 73 9.45 -7.97 5.06
CA GLY A 73 9.71 -9.16 5.85
C GLY A 73 11.16 -9.34 6.32
N SER A 74 11.39 -10.36 7.09
CA SER A 74 12.72 -10.87 7.47
C SER A 74 12.97 -12.21 6.81
N ARG A 75 14.23 -12.64 6.76
CA ARG A 75 14.59 -13.93 6.17
C ARG A 75 13.79 -15.08 6.76
N ASP A 76 13.59 -15.10 8.08
CA ASP A 76 12.91 -16.21 8.75
C ASP A 76 11.39 -16.20 8.56
N THR A 77 10.76 -15.02 8.58
CA THR A 77 9.32 -14.90 8.29
C THR A 77 9.00 -15.15 6.81
N ILE A 78 9.89 -14.73 5.90
CA ILE A 78 9.77 -15.05 4.47
C ILE A 78 9.91 -16.55 4.25
N ARG A 79 10.91 -17.22 4.88
CA ARG A 79 11.06 -18.68 4.78
C ARG A 79 9.77 -19.41 5.16
N GLU A 80 9.21 -19.06 6.32
CA GLU A 80 7.99 -19.68 6.81
C GLU A 80 6.84 -19.62 5.80
N CYS A 81 6.63 -18.47 5.19
CA CYS A 81 5.55 -18.25 4.22
C CYS A 81 5.89 -18.84 2.84
N ALA A 82 7.13 -18.68 2.37
CA ALA A 82 7.60 -19.14 1.06
C ALA A 82 7.52 -20.66 0.92
N GLU A 83 7.94 -21.40 1.95
CA GLU A 83 7.91 -22.87 1.95
C GLU A 83 6.49 -23.43 1.82
N MET A 84 5.47 -22.70 2.26
CA MET A 84 4.06 -23.06 2.05
C MET A 84 3.60 -22.85 0.60
N LEU A 85 4.22 -21.90 -0.10
CA LEU A 85 3.81 -21.51 -1.45
C LEU A 85 4.47 -22.32 -2.56
N ILE A 86 5.61 -22.98 -2.30
CA ILE A 86 6.30 -23.80 -3.31
C ILE A 86 5.35 -24.87 -3.85
N GLY A 87 5.19 -24.90 -5.18
CA GLY A 87 4.30 -25.81 -5.92
C GLY A 87 2.86 -25.31 -6.06
N GLU A 88 2.48 -24.19 -5.41
CA GLU A 88 1.15 -23.59 -5.58
C GLU A 88 1.08 -22.74 -6.86
N ASP A 89 -0.14 -22.49 -7.34
CA ASP A 89 -0.43 -21.60 -8.46
C ASP A 89 -0.41 -20.14 -8.00
N PRO A 90 0.53 -19.30 -8.47
CA PRO A 90 0.66 -17.91 -8.04
C PRO A 90 -0.52 -17.03 -8.45
N THR A 91 -1.33 -17.44 -9.43
CA THR A 91 -2.49 -16.66 -9.87
C THR A 91 -3.67 -16.72 -8.92
N ARG A 92 -3.66 -17.69 -7.99
CA ARG A 92 -4.64 -17.84 -6.92
C ARG A 92 -4.26 -17.01 -5.70
N THR A 93 -4.13 -15.71 -5.87
CA THR A 93 -3.60 -14.79 -4.87
C THR A 93 -4.30 -14.89 -3.51
N ASP A 94 -5.64 -14.90 -3.47
CA ASP A 94 -6.38 -15.05 -2.21
C ASP A 94 -6.16 -16.41 -1.55
N TYR A 95 -6.14 -17.49 -2.33
CA TYR A 95 -5.84 -18.83 -1.81
C TYR A 95 -4.43 -18.88 -1.19
N CYS A 96 -3.43 -18.35 -1.87
CA CYS A 96 -2.05 -18.27 -1.35
C CYS A 96 -1.98 -17.41 -0.09
N TRP A 97 -2.69 -16.30 -0.04
CA TRP A 97 -2.80 -15.45 1.15
C TRP A 97 -3.40 -16.24 2.33
N GLN A 98 -4.53 -16.92 2.11
CA GLN A 98 -5.18 -17.73 3.14
C GLN A 98 -4.27 -18.88 3.60
N LEU A 99 -3.52 -19.50 2.69
CA LEU A 99 -2.57 -20.57 3.00
C LEU A 99 -1.48 -20.08 3.96
N MET A 100 -0.88 -18.94 3.68
CA MET A 100 0.13 -18.32 4.54
C MET A 100 -0.48 -17.90 5.89
N TYR A 101 -1.65 -17.26 5.88
CA TYR A 101 -2.30 -16.74 7.08
C TYR A 101 -2.71 -17.87 8.04
N ARG A 102 -3.36 -18.92 7.51
CA ARG A 102 -3.86 -20.05 8.28
C ARG A 102 -2.83 -21.17 8.51
N GLY A 103 -1.64 -21.05 7.94
CA GLY A 103 -0.54 -22.01 8.09
C GLY A 103 0.03 -22.10 9.49
N ARG A 104 -0.51 -21.33 10.45
CA ARG A 104 -0.23 -21.42 11.88
C ARG A 104 -1.50 -21.32 12.70
N PHE A 105 -1.46 -21.86 13.92
CA PHE A 105 -2.59 -21.83 14.84
C PHE A 105 -2.87 -20.39 15.35
N TYR A 106 -1.80 -19.68 15.75
CA TYR A 106 -1.94 -18.30 16.20
C TYR A 106 -2.11 -17.34 15.04
N PRO A 107 -2.96 -16.29 15.20
CA PRO A 107 -3.07 -15.24 14.19
C PRO A 107 -1.71 -14.63 13.84
N ALA A 108 -1.57 -14.19 12.60
CA ALA A 108 -0.34 -13.56 12.14
C ALA A 108 -0.12 -12.21 12.85
N ALA A 109 1.05 -12.05 13.48
CA ALA A 109 1.53 -10.76 13.97
C ALA A 109 2.15 -9.93 12.83
N ARG A 110 2.52 -8.68 13.10
CA ARG A 110 3.02 -7.71 12.09
C ARG A 110 4.19 -8.25 11.28
N GLU A 111 5.17 -8.88 11.93
CA GLU A 111 6.36 -9.41 11.25
C GLU A 111 6.00 -10.47 10.19
N LYS A 112 5.03 -11.33 10.52
CA LYS A 112 4.53 -12.31 9.56
C LYS A 112 3.69 -11.65 8.45
N LEU A 113 2.86 -10.66 8.79
CA LEU A 113 2.10 -9.92 7.80
C LEU A 113 3.00 -9.18 6.81
N HIS A 114 4.13 -8.63 7.25
CA HIS A 114 5.13 -8.04 6.35
C HIS A 114 5.70 -9.06 5.35
N ALA A 115 5.98 -10.29 5.80
CA ALA A 115 6.42 -11.35 4.90
C ALA A 115 5.32 -11.79 3.93
N MET A 116 4.09 -11.93 4.42
CA MET A 116 2.93 -12.23 3.58
C MET A 116 2.72 -11.13 2.54
N GLY A 117 2.85 -9.86 2.95
CA GLY A 117 2.72 -8.69 2.07
C GLY A 117 3.74 -8.68 0.94
N ALA A 118 5.00 -8.99 1.27
CA ALA A 118 6.07 -9.09 0.27
C ALA A 118 5.77 -10.19 -0.77
N LEU A 119 5.36 -11.36 -0.31
CA LEU A 119 5.02 -12.48 -1.20
C LEU A 119 3.75 -12.19 -2.00
N ASP A 120 2.71 -11.63 -1.39
CA ASP A 120 1.46 -11.29 -2.06
C ASP A 120 1.66 -10.23 -3.16
N MET A 121 2.47 -9.20 -2.92
CA MET A 121 2.86 -8.24 -3.96
C MET A 121 3.52 -8.94 -5.15
N ALA A 122 4.44 -9.87 -4.90
CA ALA A 122 5.08 -10.65 -5.95
C ALA A 122 4.09 -11.54 -6.73
N LEU A 123 3.08 -12.11 -6.07
CA LEU A 123 2.03 -12.90 -6.73
C LEU A 123 1.15 -12.02 -7.65
N TRP A 124 0.78 -10.82 -7.21
CA TRP A 124 0.05 -9.88 -8.05
C TRP A 124 0.88 -9.38 -9.23
N ASP A 125 2.18 -9.18 -9.01
CA ASP A 125 3.12 -8.83 -10.07
C ASP A 125 3.23 -9.93 -11.13
N ILE A 126 3.35 -11.21 -10.71
CA ILE A 126 3.31 -12.37 -11.60
C ILE A 126 2.01 -12.40 -12.42
N LYS A 127 0.87 -12.24 -11.76
CA LYS A 127 -0.44 -12.29 -12.39
C LYS A 127 -0.61 -11.22 -13.46
N GLY A 128 -0.21 -9.99 -13.16
CA GLY A 128 -0.22 -8.89 -14.12
C GLY A 128 0.74 -9.11 -15.29
N LYS A 129 1.96 -9.58 -15.03
CA LYS A 129 2.96 -9.94 -16.07
C LYS A 129 2.47 -11.07 -16.96
N ALA A 130 1.86 -12.11 -16.38
CA ALA A 130 1.32 -13.25 -17.14
C ALA A 130 0.17 -12.85 -18.09
N LEU A 131 -0.59 -11.82 -17.72
CA LEU A 131 -1.68 -11.29 -18.55
C LEU A 131 -1.24 -10.11 -19.45
N GLY A 132 -0.04 -9.57 -19.25
CA GLY A 132 0.46 -8.41 -19.97
C GLY A 132 -0.23 -7.10 -19.58
N ILE A 133 -0.81 -7.00 -18.39
CA ILE A 133 -1.57 -5.83 -17.92
C ILE A 133 -1.11 -5.34 -16.55
N PRO A 134 -1.28 -4.06 -16.21
CA PRO A 134 -0.95 -3.53 -14.89
C PRO A 134 -1.93 -4.04 -13.82
N VAL A 135 -1.48 -4.07 -12.55
CA VAL A 135 -2.29 -4.56 -11.43
C VAL A 135 -3.59 -3.75 -11.26
N TRP A 136 -3.59 -2.43 -11.46
CA TRP A 136 -4.82 -1.63 -11.33
C TRP A 136 -5.92 -2.10 -12.28
N GLN A 137 -5.57 -2.66 -13.45
CA GLN A 137 -6.56 -3.20 -14.40
C GLN A 137 -7.17 -4.51 -13.88
N LEU A 138 -6.39 -5.32 -13.14
CA LEU A 138 -6.91 -6.52 -12.45
C LEU A 138 -7.85 -6.16 -11.30
N LEU A 139 -7.73 -4.96 -10.73
CA LEU A 139 -8.54 -4.46 -9.63
C LEU A 139 -9.85 -3.77 -10.08
N GLY A 140 -10.13 -3.78 -11.37
CA GLY A 140 -11.38 -3.21 -11.92
C GLY A 140 -11.20 -1.97 -12.79
N GLY A 141 -9.98 -1.47 -12.92
CA GLY A 141 -9.65 -0.28 -13.72
C GLY A 141 -9.41 0.97 -12.87
N LYS A 142 -9.03 2.06 -13.54
CA LYS A 142 -8.74 3.33 -12.88
C LYS A 142 -10.02 4.11 -12.58
N SER A 143 -10.20 4.54 -11.33
CA SER A 143 -11.21 5.49 -10.88
C SER A 143 -10.69 6.94 -10.86
N ARG A 144 -9.37 7.13 -11.09
CA ARG A 144 -8.69 8.43 -11.12
C ARG A 144 -7.48 8.40 -12.03
N ASP A 145 -7.10 9.56 -12.56
CA ASP A 145 -5.96 9.68 -13.47
C ASP A 145 -4.61 9.68 -12.75
N HIS A 146 -4.58 10.20 -11.50
CA HIS A 146 -3.40 10.26 -10.64
C HIS A 146 -3.80 10.13 -9.18
N VAL A 147 -2.83 9.83 -8.33
CA VAL A 147 -2.98 9.77 -6.87
C VAL A 147 -2.38 11.04 -6.28
N GLU A 148 -3.21 11.83 -5.60
CA GLU A 148 -2.76 12.98 -4.82
C GLU A 148 -1.93 12.52 -3.64
N CYS A 149 -0.86 13.28 -3.33
CA CYS A 149 0.08 12.92 -2.27
C CYS A 149 0.31 14.04 -1.28
N TYR A 150 0.76 13.67 -0.10
CA TYR A 150 1.37 14.55 0.87
C TYR A 150 2.79 14.10 1.20
N SER A 151 3.64 15.03 1.62
CA SER A 151 5.04 14.74 1.89
C SER A 151 5.33 14.66 3.37
N THR A 152 5.98 13.57 3.80
CA THR A 152 6.47 13.39 5.15
C THR A 152 7.93 13.84 5.25
N GLY A 153 8.13 15.11 5.58
CA GLY A 153 9.41 15.65 6.08
C GLY A 153 10.53 15.89 5.07
N PHE A 154 10.29 15.83 3.74
CA PHE A 154 11.38 15.90 2.74
C PHE A 154 11.53 17.23 1.99
N ILE A 155 10.55 18.14 2.06
CA ILE A 155 10.71 19.50 1.55
C ILE A 155 11.15 20.38 2.71
N ARG A 156 12.45 20.49 2.91
CA ARG A 156 13.04 21.36 3.92
C ARG A 156 13.77 22.50 3.24
N VAL A 157 13.40 23.72 3.61
CA VAL A 157 14.05 24.96 3.19
C VAL A 157 14.47 25.75 4.42
N GLU A 158 15.31 26.76 4.24
CA GLU A 158 15.64 27.69 5.31
C GLU A 158 14.40 28.48 5.74
N GLY A 159 14.30 28.84 7.02
CA GLY A 159 13.25 29.69 7.56
C GLY A 159 12.27 28.99 8.52
N GLY A 160 12.15 27.66 8.48
CA GLY A 160 11.37 26.92 9.46
C GLY A 160 10.06 26.32 8.94
N ILE A 161 9.07 26.16 9.83
CA ILE A 161 7.87 25.34 9.50
C ILE A 161 6.95 26.02 8.49
N LYS A 162 6.85 27.36 8.51
CA LYS A 162 6.04 28.15 7.56
C LYS A 162 6.57 28.00 6.14
N GLU A 163 7.87 28.17 5.98
CA GLU A 163 8.57 28.09 4.70
C GLU A 163 8.54 26.66 4.15
N ASN A 164 8.73 25.66 5.01
CA ASN A 164 8.60 24.26 4.64
C ASN A 164 7.19 23.92 4.15
N ALA A 165 6.16 24.42 4.83
CA ALA A 165 4.77 24.20 4.44
C ALA A 165 4.49 24.82 3.06
N LYS A 166 4.87 26.07 2.84
CA LYS A 166 4.72 26.74 1.54
C LYS A 166 5.48 25.99 0.43
N ALA A 167 6.75 25.68 0.66
CA ALA A 167 7.58 24.97 -0.32
C ALA A 167 7.01 23.60 -0.68
N THR A 168 6.34 22.92 0.25
CA THR A 168 5.68 21.64 -0.02
C THR A 168 4.48 21.83 -0.93
N ILE A 169 3.63 22.82 -0.68
CA ILE A 169 2.48 23.11 -1.53
C ILE A 169 2.93 23.61 -2.91
N ASP A 170 3.94 24.48 -2.96
CA ASP A 170 4.52 25.01 -4.20
C ASP A 170 5.17 23.90 -5.05
N ALA A 171 5.64 22.80 -4.43
CA ALA A 171 6.15 21.62 -5.12
C ALA A 171 5.03 20.70 -5.68
N GLY A 172 3.76 21.08 -5.53
CA GLY A 172 2.60 20.41 -6.11
C GLY A 172 1.97 19.34 -5.20
N PHE A 173 2.46 19.17 -3.96
CA PHE A 173 1.78 18.28 -3.01
C PHE A 173 0.43 18.83 -2.58
N ARG A 174 -0.54 17.95 -2.43
CA ARG A 174 -1.88 18.32 -2.00
C ARG A 174 -1.91 18.85 -0.57
N ALA A 175 -1.11 18.26 0.33
CA ALA A 175 -1.10 18.62 1.72
C ALA A 175 0.32 18.65 2.31
N PHE A 176 0.50 19.49 3.34
CA PHE A 176 1.69 19.49 4.20
C PHE A 176 1.43 18.65 5.45
N ARG A 177 2.37 17.76 5.81
CA ARG A 177 2.28 16.97 7.04
C ARG A 177 3.24 17.49 8.10
N THR A 178 2.74 17.65 9.32
CA THR A 178 3.53 17.97 10.52
C THR A 178 3.39 16.85 11.57
N SER A 179 4.02 17.00 12.70
CA SER A 179 3.92 16.07 13.84
C SER A 179 3.80 16.81 15.15
N VAL A 180 3.39 16.10 16.22
CA VAL A 180 3.50 16.61 17.58
C VAL A 180 4.93 17.01 17.86
N SER A 181 5.11 18.19 18.42
CA SER A 181 6.41 18.78 18.69
C SER A 181 7.27 17.89 19.59
N ASP A 182 8.55 17.86 19.26
CA ASP A 182 9.57 17.10 19.96
C ASP A 182 10.36 18.04 20.88
N PRO A 183 10.68 17.66 22.13
CA PRO A 183 11.48 18.50 23.03
C PRO A 183 12.94 18.66 22.57
N GLY A 184 13.41 17.75 21.70
CA GLY A 184 14.80 17.69 21.20
C GLY A 184 15.77 17.04 22.20
N GLY A 185 16.69 16.25 21.65
CA GLY A 185 17.75 15.58 22.39
C GLY A 185 17.25 14.71 23.55
N GLU A 186 17.90 14.82 24.72
CA GLU A 186 17.55 14.09 25.95
C GLU A 186 16.55 14.83 26.85
N SER A 187 15.94 15.91 26.38
CA SER A 187 14.98 16.69 27.16
C SER A 187 13.73 15.89 27.49
N PRO A 188 13.18 15.98 28.74
CA PRO A 188 11.96 15.28 29.07
C PRO A 188 10.77 15.71 28.21
N PHE A 189 9.96 14.74 27.79
CA PHE A 189 8.71 14.99 27.10
C PHE A 189 7.64 15.46 28.10
N VAL A 190 7.34 16.76 28.10
CA VAL A 190 6.29 17.36 28.92
C VAL A 190 5.08 17.62 28.03
N SER A 191 4.08 16.72 28.07
CA SER A 191 2.97 16.67 27.10
C SER A 191 2.25 18.02 26.98
N GLN A 192 1.92 18.71 28.07
CA GLN A 192 1.25 20.02 28.03
C GLN A 192 2.08 21.09 27.32
N ARG A 193 3.41 21.06 27.45
CA ARG A 193 4.31 21.96 26.71
C ARG A 193 4.30 21.62 25.23
N MET A 194 4.35 20.33 24.91
CA MET A 194 4.34 19.86 23.52
C MET A 194 3.02 20.17 22.82
N VAL A 195 1.89 20.00 23.52
CA VAL A 195 0.57 20.39 23.02
C VAL A 195 0.52 21.86 22.62
N ARG A 196 0.97 22.77 23.52
CA ARG A 196 1.02 24.21 23.21
C ARG A 196 1.92 24.51 22.02
N LYS A 197 3.13 23.96 22.02
CA LYS A 197 4.08 24.17 20.91
C LYS A 197 3.57 23.62 19.58
N THR A 198 2.91 22.49 19.61
CA THR A 198 2.29 21.90 18.42
C THR A 198 1.17 22.79 17.89
N PHE A 199 0.32 23.29 18.76
CA PHE A 199 -0.75 24.22 18.37
C PHE A 199 -0.19 25.51 17.73
N GLU A 200 0.87 26.12 18.31
CA GLU A 200 1.56 27.28 17.74
C GLU A 200 2.09 26.96 16.32
N ASN A 201 2.73 25.80 16.15
CA ASN A 201 3.25 25.37 14.85
C ASN A 201 2.13 25.15 13.82
N CYS A 202 1.02 24.50 14.21
CA CYS A 202 -0.12 24.25 13.34
C CYS A 202 -0.82 25.56 12.93
N THR A 203 -0.95 26.52 13.84
CA THR A 203 -1.44 27.87 13.53
C THR A 203 -0.55 28.54 12.49
N ALA A 204 0.76 28.48 12.69
CA ALA A 204 1.74 29.04 11.76
C ALA A 204 1.69 28.37 10.37
N ILE A 205 1.45 27.05 10.29
CA ILE A 205 1.25 26.32 9.04
C ILE A 205 0.00 26.83 8.33
N ARG A 206 -1.16 26.85 9.01
CA ARG A 206 -2.43 27.29 8.42
C ARG A 206 -2.34 28.73 7.89
N GLU A 207 -1.72 29.65 8.66
CA GLU A 207 -1.46 31.02 8.21
C GLU A 207 -0.59 31.07 6.94
N ALA A 208 0.43 30.21 6.86
CA ALA A 208 1.39 30.23 5.76
C ALA A 208 0.81 29.71 4.44
N ILE A 209 0.03 28.62 4.49
CA ILE A 209 -0.55 27.98 3.29
C ILE A 209 -1.92 28.52 2.89
N GLY A 210 -2.57 29.29 3.77
CA GLY A 210 -3.91 29.84 3.54
C GLY A 210 -5.03 28.79 3.59
N PRO A 211 -6.28 29.20 3.31
CA PRO A 211 -7.46 28.31 3.47
C PRO A 211 -7.62 27.28 2.35
N ASN A 212 -6.97 27.45 1.21
CA ASN A 212 -7.21 26.62 0.02
C ASN A 212 -6.24 25.42 -0.11
N ALA A 213 -5.21 25.36 0.73
CA ALA A 213 -4.28 24.23 0.78
C ALA A 213 -4.56 23.36 2.00
N ASP A 214 -4.26 22.08 1.89
CA ASP A 214 -4.48 21.13 2.97
C ASP A 214 -3.22 20.93 3.83
N TRP A 215 -3.43 20.50 5.06
CA TRP A 215 -2.39 20.05 5.96
C TRP A 215 -2.93 18.94 6.87
N CYS A 216 -2.05 18.09 7.35
CA CYS A 216 -2.37 17.04 8.30
C CYS A 216 -1.32 16.97 9.41
N ILE A 217 -1.67 16.31 10.49
CA ILE A 217 -0.76 16.13 11.63
C ILE A 217 -0.77 14.69 12.10
N ASP A 218 0.42 14.16 12.35
CA ASP A 218 0.63 12.87 12.98
C ASP A 218 1.01 13.05 14.45
N TYR A 219 0.19 12.50 15.35
CA TYR A 219 0.49 12.47 16.77
C TYR A 219 1.51 11.37 17.09
N HIS A 220 1.60 10.38 16.19
CA HIS A 220 2.52 9.26 16.31
C HIS A 220 2.45 8.60 17.69
N THR A 221 1.23 8.52 18.21
CA THR A 221 0.87 7.94 19.53
C THR A 221 1.61 8.54 20.74
N ARG A 222 2.20 9.73 20.60
CA ARG A 222 3.03 10.35 21.65
C ARG A 222 2.25 10.92 22.82
N LEU A 223 0.94 11.12 22.65
CA LEU A 223 0.08 11.72 23.67
C LEU A 223 -0.78 10.67 24.35
N ASP A 224 -0.99 10.85 25.65
CA ASP A 224 -2.03 10.16 26.37
C ASP A 224 -3.41 10.73 26.04
N PHE A 225 -4.46 9.96 26.31
CA PHE A 225 -5.83 10.28 25.92
C PHE A 225 -6.27 11.73 26.23
N PRO A 226 -6.07 12.31 27.47
CA PRO A 226 -6.53 13.67 27.76
C PRO A 226 -5.83 14.73 26.92
N ASP A 227 -4.52 14.55 26.65
CA ASP A 227 -3.75 15.51 25.87
C ASP A 227 -3.99 15.36 24.36
N ALA A 228 -4.28 14.15 23.88
CA ALA A 228 -4.74 13.92 22.53
C ALA A 228 -6.08 14.61 22.24
N VAL A 229 -7.06 14.50 23.15
CA VAL A 229 -8.35 15.22 23.07
C VAL A 229 -8.13 16.72 23.10
N ARG A 230 -7.31 17.22 24.05
CA ARG A 230 -7.02 18.66 24.17
C ARG A 230 -6.42 19.22 22.88
N LEU A 231 -5.41 18.57 22.34
CA LEU A 231 -4.77 19.02 21.10
C LEU A 231 -5.76 19.01 19.94
N SER A 232 -6.52 17.93 19.76
CA SER A 232 -7.51 17.82 18.68
C SER A 232 -8.58 18.93 18.76
N THR A 233 -9.03 19.27 19.97
CA THR A 233 -9.98 20.39 20.19
C THR A 233 -9.37 21.73 19.79
N LEU A 234 -8.10 21.97 20.13
CA LEU A 234 -7.40 23.19 19.72
C LEU A 234 -7.20 23.28 18.20
N LEU A 235 -7.02 22.14 17.53
CA LEU A 235 -6.78 22.08 16.08
C LEU A 235 -8.07 22.14 15.24
N GLU A 236 -9.25 21.90 15.80
CA GLU A 236 -10.51 21.92 15.07
C GLU A 236 -10.72 23.22 14.24
N PRO A 237 -10.50 24.43 14.80
CA PRO A 237 -10.65 25.67 14.03
C PRO A 237 -9.60 25.89 12.92
N LEU A 238 -8.53 25.11 12.92
CA LEU A 238 -7.47 25.16 11.90
C LEU A 238 -7.71 24.21 10.74
N GLU A 239 -8.80 23.45 10.77
CA GLU A 239 -9.29 22.57 9.71
C GLU A 239 -8.20 21.64 9.14
N PRO A 240 -7.59 20.73 9.96
CA PRO A 240 -6.68 19.73 9.44
C PRO A 240 -7.41 18.76 8.52
N TYR A 241 -6.77 18.31 7.43
CA TYR A 241 -7.31 17.26 6.56
C TYR A 241 -7.53 15.98 7.37
N PHE A 242 -6.59 15.64 8.26
CA PHE A 242 -6.76 14.64 9.31
C PHE A 242 -5.77 14.85 10.48
N CYS A 243 -6.11 14.26 11.61
CA CYS A 243 -5.22 14.00 12.72
C CYS A 243 -4.96 12.48 12.77
N GLU A 244 -3.69 12.10 12.76
CA GLU A 244 -3.26 10.70 12.68
C GLU A 244 -2.82 10.18 14.03
N ASP A 245 -3.13 8.87 14.28
CA ASP A 245 -2.63 8.07 15.41
C ASP A 245 -2.63 8.81 16.76
N LEU A 246 -3.82 9.32 17.12
CA LEU A 246 -4.01 10.18 18.30
C LEU A 246 -3.57 9.50 19.58
N VAL A 247 -3.78 8.19 19.69
CA VAL A 247 -3.41 7.32 20.82
C VAL A 247 -2.94 5.96 20.34
N ARG A 248 -2.31 5.19 21.19
CA ARG A 248 -1.78 3.86 20.87
C ARG A 248 -2.88 2.85 20.55
N SER A 249 -2.56 1.89 19.71
CA SER A 249 -3.49 0.90 19.16
C SER A 249 -3.72 -0.33 20.01
N GLU A 250 -3.01 -0.50 21.16
CA GLU A 250 -3.14 -1.70 21.99
C GLU A 250 -4.56 -1.94 22.50
N ASN A 251 -5.34 -0.86 22.66
CA ASN A 251 -6.75 -0.94 23.00
C ASN A 251 -7.59 -0.17 21.98
N PRO A 252 -8.02 -0.81 20.88
CA PRO A 252 -8.86 -0.15 19.86
C PRO A 252 -10.17 0.42 20.42
N GLY A 253 -10.69 -0.15 21.51
CA GLY A 253 -11.89 0.33 22.17
C GLY A 253 -11.80 1.78 22.71
N VAL A 254 -10.59 2.28 22.94
CA VAL A 254 -10.35 3.68 23.32
C VAL A 254 -10.83 4.66 22.24
N TYR A 255 -10.78 4.29 20.97
CA TYR A 255 -11.26 5.13 19.88
C TYR A 255 -12.76 5.42 19.94
N ARG A 256 -13.58 4.55 20.59
CA ARG A 256 -15.01 4.83 20.84
C ARG A 256 -15.18 6.03 21.76
N GLU A 257 -14.37 6.14 22.81
CA GLU A 257 -14.41 7.27 23.73
C GLU A 257 -13.78 8.52 23.13
N LEU A 258 -12.71 8.34 22.35
CA LEU A 258 -12.05 9.42 21.63
C LEU A 258 -13.02 10.10 20.66
N ARG A 259 -13.73 9.31 19.83
CA ARG A 259 -14.65 9.82 18.81
C ARG A 259 -15.81 10.63 19.39
N LYS A 260 -16.19 10.40 20.64
CA LYS A 260 -17.22 11.20 21.34
C LYS A 260 -16.73 12.62 21.68
N GLN A 261 -15.43 12.82 21.77
CA GLN A 261 -14.81 14.05 22.26
C GLN A 261 -14.06 14.85 21.19
N VAL A 262 -13.67 14.22 20.08
CA VAL A 262 -12.95 14.88 18.99
C VAL A 262 -13.81 14.96 17.74
N LYS A 263 -13.75 16.13 17.05
CA LYS A 263 -14.50 16.40 15.82
C LYS A 263 -13.61 16.48 14.59
N VAL A 264 -12.29 16.62 14.78
CA VAL A 264 -11.34 16.58 13.68
C VAL A 264 -11.41 15.23 12.95
N PRO A 265 -11.19 15.19 11.62
CA PRO A 265 -11.07 13.93 10.90
C PRO A 265 -9.92 13.10 11.46
N VAL A 266 -10.16 11.80 11.68
CA VAL A 266 -9.21 10.87 12.29
C VAL A 266 -8.70 9.88 11.27
N ALA A 267 -7.37 9.77 11.17
CA ALA A 267 -6.68 8.78 10.35
C ALA A 267 -5.94 7.78 11.24
N VAL A 268 -6.18 6.47 11.02
CA VAL A 268 -5.53 5.40 11.79
C VAL A 268 -5.25 4.22 10.87
N GLY A 269 -4.17 3.51 11.11
CA GLY A 269 -3.95 2.30 10.36
C GLY A 269 -2.54 1.73 10.36
N GLU A 270 -1.49 2.52 10.51
CA GLU A 270 -0.10 2.01 10.44
C GLU A 270 0.22 1.00 11.54
N GLN A 271 -0.46 1.07 12.67
CA GLN A 271 -0.31 0.11 13.76
C GLN A 271 -1.27 -1.08 13.68
N PHE A 272 -2.19 -1.07 12.70
CA PHE A 272 -3.16 -2.15 12.49
C PHE A 272 -2.71 -3.09 11.38
N GLY A 273 -3.30 -4.28 11.33
CA GLY A 273 -3.00 -5.30 10.33
C GLY A 273 -4.20 -5.67 9.50
N THR A 274 -4.74 -6.84 9.79
CA THR A 274 -5.79 -7.45 8.97
C THR A 274 -7.15 -6.75 9.12
N ARG A 275 -8.04 -7.02 8.15
CA ARG A 275 -9.44 -6.56 8.20
C ARG A 275 -10.17 -6.93 9.49
N TRP A 276 -9.82 -8.05 10.13
CA TRP A 276 -10.46 -8.45 11.39
C TRP A 276 -10.12 -7.52 12.56
N GLU A 277 -8.89 -6.99 12.61
CA GLU A 277 -8.51 -5.98 13.59
C GLU A 277 -9.10 -4.61 13.24
N PHE A 278 -9.21 -4.32 11.95
CA PHE A 278 -9.61 -3.02 11.42
C PHE A 278 -11.13 -2.84 11.28
N ASN A 279 -11.89 -3.95 11.25
CA ASN A 279 -13.33 -3.97 10.99
C ASN A 279 -14.10 -3.02 11.91
N GLU A 280 -13.85 -3.07 13.21
CA GLU A 280 -14.52 -2.23 14.20
C GLU A 280 -14.29 -0.74 13.95
N MET A 281 -13.09 -0.36 13.55
CA MET A 281 -12.72 1.04 13.29
C MET A 281 -13.58 1.63 12.17
N VAL A 282 -13.88 0.83 11.17
CA VAL A 282 -14.68 1.21 10.00
C VAL A 282 -16.19 1.13 10.32
N GLU A 283 -16.67 -0.02 10.82
CA GLU A 283 -18.11 -0.25 11.04
C GLU A 283 -18.74 0.72 12.05
N GLN A 284 -17.97 1.16 13.04
CA GLN A 284 -18.44 2.10 14.06
C GLN A 284 -18.10 3.56 13.75
N HIS A 285 -17.60 3.86 12.54
CA HIS A 285 -17.19 5.22 12.13
C HIS A 285 -16.22 5.89 13.14
N LEU A 286 -15.28 5.09 13.68
CA LEU A 286 -14.29 5.59 14.61
C LEU A 286 -13.18 6.38 13.92
N ILE A 287 -13.05 6.19 12.61
CA ILE A 287 -12.08 6.87 11.73
C ILE A 287 -12.75 7.42 10.48
N ASP A 288 -12.09 8.38 9.87
CA ASP A 288 -12.49 8.98 8.59
C ASP A 288 -11.56 8.53 7.45
N TYR A 289 -10.34 8.11 7.79
CA TYR A 289 -9.32 7.65 6.83
C TYR A 289 -8.60 6.39 7.32
N ASN A 290 -8.49 5.41 6.43
CA ASN A 290 -7.67 4.20 6.64
C ASN A 290 -6.23 4.49 6.25
N ARG A 291 -5.32 4.33 7.21
CA ARG A 291 -3.87 4.51 7.04
C ARG A 291 -3.07 3.22 7.05
N THR A 292 -3.70 2.09 6.88
CA THR A 292 -3.00 0.81 6.80
C THR A 292 -2.00 0.82 5.63
N SER A 293 -0.85 0.19 5.79
CA SER A 293 0.10 -0.04 4.69
C SER A 293 -0.02 -1.45 4.13
N ILE A 294 0.40 -1.65 2.88
CA ILE A 294 0.39 -2.98 2.25
C ILE A 294 1.18 -4.02 3.06
N PRO A 295 2.41 -3.76 3.55
CA PRO A 295 3.11 -4.72 4.40
C PRO A 295 2.37 -5.03 5.70
N ASN A 296 1.84 -4.01 6.38
CA ASN A 296 1.19 -4.18 7.69
C ASN A 296 -0.08 -5.03 7.62
N CYS A 297 -0.84 -4.95 6.53
CA CYS A 297 -2.03 -5.77 6.37
C CYS A 297 -1.77 -7.13 5.71
N GLY A 298 -0.57 -7.36 5.20
CA GLY A 298 -0.21 -8.64 4.58
C GLY A 298 -0.44 -8.70 3.08
N GLY A 299 -0.48 -7.55 2.38
CA GLY A 299 -0.45 -7.49 0.92
C GLY A 299 -1.64 -6.80 0.26
N ILE A 300 -1.59 -6.73 -1.07
CA ILE A 300 -2.63 -6.16 -1.93
C ILE A 300 -3.96 -6.88 -1.72
N THR A 301 -3.93 -8.22 -1.66
CA THR A 301 -5.12 -9.07 -1.47
C THR A 301 -5.93 -8.67 -0.23
N GLU A 302 -5.26 -8.34 0.86
CA GLU A 302 -5.91 -7.92 2.11
C GLU A 302 -6.31 -6.45 2.04
N TYR A 303 -5.43 -5.58 1.51
CA TYR A 303 -5.68 -4.15 1.45
C TYR A 303 -6.92 -3.81 0.60
N VAL A 304 -7.12 -4.50 -0.53
CA VAL A 304 -8.32 -4.34 -1.38
C VAL A 304 -9.61 -4.68 -0.62
N LYS A 305 -9.58 -5.69 0.27
CA LYS A 305 -10.74 -6.02 1.11
C LYS A 305 -11.01 -4.95 2.16
N GLN A 306 -9.97 -4.38 2.76
CA GLN A 306 -10.10 -3.24 3.65
C GLN A 306 -10.63 -2.01 2.92
N ALA A 307 -10.14 -1.74 1.71
CA ALA A 307 -10.61 -0.64 0.86
C ALA A 307 -12.12 -0.80 0.54
N ALA A 308 -12.57 -2.00 0.21
CA ALA A 308 -14.01 -2.27 -0.03
C ALA A 308 -14.87 -2.05 1.22
N MET A 309 -14.37 -2.38 2.41
CA MET A 309 -15.05 -2.05 3.68
C MET A 309 -15.12 -0.53 3.89
N CYS A 310 -14.02 0.17 3.62
CA CYS A 310 -13.94 1.62 3.71
C CYS A 310 -14.94 2.30 2.77
N GLU A 311 -15.04 1.83 1.52
CA GLU A 311 -15.96 2.37 0.51
C GLU A 311 -17.40 2.35 0.97
N THR A 312 -17.88 1.25 1.58
CA THR A 312 -19.26 1.11 2.06
C THR A 312 -19.57 2.00 3.27
N HIS A 313 -18.56 2.54 3.94
CA HIS A 313 -18.68 3.39 5.12
C HIS A 313 -18.19 4.83 4.90
N TYR A 314 -17.92 5.21 3.64
CA TYR A 314 -17.40 6.54 3.27
C TYR A 314 -16.07 6.91 3.96
N VAL A 315 -15.27 5.91 4.30
CA VAL A 315 -13.92 6.10 4.84
C VAL A 315 -12.93 6.23 3.68
N GLY A 316 -12.13 7.29 3.66
CA GLY A 316 -11.09 7.50 2.65
C GLY A 316 -9.84 6.63 2.90
N LEU A 317 -8.92 6.64 1.95
CA LEU A 317 -7.62 5.98 2.08
C LEU A 317 -6.50 7.04 2.15
N THR A 318 -5.70 6.97 3.21
CA THR A 318 -4.45 7.74 3.34
C THR A 318 -3.31 6.80 3.71
N PRO A 319 -2.95 5.87 2.80
CA PRO A 319 -2.06 4.77 3.13
C PRO A 319 -0.70 5.26 3.61
N HIS A 320 -0.19 4.60 4.66
CA HIS A 320 1.14 4.83 5.20
C HIS A 320 2.21 4.40 4.18
N PHE A 321 3.25 5.22 4.03
CA PHE A 321 4.40 4.90 3.20
C PHE A 321 5.14 3.67 3.72
N THR A 322 5.89 3.01 2.82
CA THR A 322 6.78 1.91 3.20
C THR A 322 8.05 2.01 2.35
N GLY A 323 8.29 1.06 1.46
CA GLY A 323 9.38 1.13 0.52
C GLY A 323 8.91 1.28 -0.92
N PRO A 324 9.82 1.45 -1.87
CA PRO A 324 9.49 1.82 -3.26
C PRO A 324 8.65 0.79 -4.00
N VAL A 325 8.77 -0.51 -3.71
CA VAL A 325 7.93 -1.55 -4.33
C VAL A 325 6.53 -1.52 -3.72
N SER A 326 6.44 -1.34 -2.41
CA SER A 326 5.16 -1.22 -1.70
C SER A 326 4.42 0.06 -2.12
N GLU A 327 5.13 1.18 -2.33
CA GLU A 327 4.54 2.41 -2.84
C GLU A 327 4.03 2.23 -4.28
N ALA A 328 4.79 1.52 -5.15
CA ALA A 328 4.31 1.16 -6.48
C ALA A 328 3.01 0.34 -6.41
N ALA A 329 2.93 -0.63 -5.49
CA ALA A 329 1.73 -1.43 -5.28
C ALA A 329 0.55 -0.58 -4.77
N LEU A 330 0.79 0.38 -3.85
CA LEU A 330 -0.23 1.31 -3.36
C LEU A 330 -0.82 2.18 -4.47
N VAL A 331 -0.01 2.64 -5.42
CA VAL A 331 -0.50 3.42 -6.58
C VAL A 331 -1.57 2.66 -7.34
N HIS A 332 -1.38 1.35 -7.56
CA HIS A 332 -2.37 0.52 -8.25
C HIS A 332 -3.69 0.41 -7.47
N VAL A 333 -3.62 0.17 -6.15
CA VAL A 333 -4.83 0.06 -5.32
C VAL A 333 -5.54 1.42 -5.22
N CYS A 334 -4.80 2.48 -4.95
CA CYS A 334 -5.34 3.84 -4.85
C CYS A 334 -5.97 4.31 -6.18
N ALA A 335 -5.38 3.94 -7.32
CA ALA A 335 -5.94 4.26 -8.63
C ALA A 335 -7.29 3.56 -8.88
N ALA A 336 -7.46 2.34 -8.39
CA ALA A 336 -8.69 1.56 -8.57
C ALA A 336 -9.79 1.90 -7.55
N PHE A 337 -9.45 2.46 -6.39
CA PHE A 337 -10.41 2.82 -5.35
C PHE A 337 -11.23 4.06 -5.74
N SER A 338 -12.54 4.02 -5.54
CA SER A 338 -13.47 5.09 -5.95
C SER A 338 -13.59 6.25 -4.95
N GLY A 339 -13.34 6.01 -3.66
CA GLY A 339 -13.45 7.00 -2.59
C GLY A 339 -12.28 8.00 -2.53
N PRO A 340 -12.27 8.91 -1.54
CA PRO A 340 -11.16 9.86 -1.34
C PRO A 340 -9.82 9.16 -1.09
N VAL A 341 -8.76 9.67 -1.69
CA VAL A 341 -7.38 9.18 -1.50
C VAL A 341 -6.43 10.34 -1.33
N LEU A 342 -5.53 10.23 -0.35
CA LEU A 342 -4.38 11.09 -0.19
C LEU A 342 -3.19 10.24 0.28
N MET A 343 -2.26 9.89 -0.62
CA MET A 343 -1.17 8.96 -0.33
C MET A 343 0.02 9.64 0.31
N GLU A 344 0.62 8.99 1.29
CA GLU A 344 1.87 9.45 1.90
C GLU A 344 3.08 9.15 1.03
N LEU A 345 4.01 10.11 0.93
CA LEU A 345 5.33 9.94 0.34
C LEU A 345 6.43 10.36 1.32
N ALA A 346 7.34 9.43 1.60
CA ALA A 346 8.45 9.64 2.53
C ALA A 346 9.81 9.93 1.83
N GLY A 347 9.78 10.45 0.60
CA GLY A 347 10.95 10.88 -0.15
C GLY A 347 11.62 9.82 -1.01
N THR A 348 11.08 8.62 -1.11
CA THR A 348 11.52 7.57 -2.04
C THR A 348 11.53 8.06 -3.49
N TYR A 349 10.63 8.97 -3.86
CA TYR A 349 10.54 9.61 -5.17
C TYR A 349 11.77 10.47 -5.55
N LYS A 350 12.63 10.80 -4.58
CA LYS A 350 13.90 11.54 -4.78
C LYS A 350 15.12 10.64 -4.78
N LEU A 351 14.95 9.36 -4.45
CA LEU A 351 16.07 8.44 -4.33
C LEU A 351 16.41 7.84 -5.69
N ASP A 352 17.70 7.88 -6.03
CA ASP A 352 18.25 6.96 -7.01
C ASP A 352 18.44 5.59 -6.33
N ILE A 353 17.67 4.60 -6.80
CA ILE A 353 17.67 3.25 -6.23
C ILE A 353 18.29 2.31 -7.25
N PRO A 354 19.58 1.99 -7.17
CA PRO A 354 20.30 1.27 -8.22
C PRO A 354 19.71 -0.09 -8.56
N TYR A 355 19.06 -0.76 -7.61
CA TYR A 355 18.42 -2.06 -7.83
C TYR A 355 16.96 -1.95 -8.31
N LEU A 356 16.38 -0.75 -8.32
CA LEU A 356 15.02 -0.47 -8.83
C LEU A 356 15.07 0.71 -9.81
N PRO A 357 15.68 0.56 -10.97
CA PRO A 357 15.82 1.64 -11.95
C PRO A 357 14.46 2.16 -12.45
N GLN A 358 13.39 1.41 -12.23
CA GLN A 358 12.03 1.82 -12.50
C GLN A 358 11.11 1.23 -11.44
N HIS A 359 10.35 2.08 -10.74
CA HIS A 359 9.42 1.67 -9.69
C HIS A 359 8.05 2.33 -9.84
N PHE A 360 7.89 3.63 -9.67
CA PHE A 360 6.63 4.35 -9.89
C PHE A 360 6.88 5.65 -10.67
N ASP A 361 5.81 6.22 -11.22
CA ASP A 361 5.88 7.45 -12.01
C ASP A 361 5.43 8.62 -11.13
N TYR A 362 6.40 9.48 -10.71
CA TYR A 362 6.18 10.66 -9.88
C TYR A 362 6.32 11.94 -10.71
N LYS A 363 5.38 12.86 -10.51
CA LYS A 363 5.45 14.20 -11.10
C LYS A 363 4.62 15.19 -10.28
N ASP A 364 5.22 16.34 -9.92
CA ASP A 364 4.54 17.49 -9.33
C ASP A 364 3.66 17.12 -8.11
N GLY A 365 4.26 16.43 -7.12
CA GLY A 365 3.55 16.03 -5.90
C GLY A 365 2.53 14.89 -6.05
N LYS A 366 2.50 14.22 -7.20
CA LYS A 366 1.52 13.19 -7.56
C LYS A 366 2.18 11.92 -8.06
N LEU A 367 1.48 10.80 -7.86
CA LEU A 367 1.86 9.51 -8.43
C LEU A 367 0.90 9.14 -9.57
N TRP A 368 1.48 8.69 -10.69
CA TRP A 368 0.73 8.36 -11.89
C TRP A 368 0.70 6.84 -12.08
N PRO A 369 -0.50 6.22 -12.16
CA PRO A 369 -0.61 4.79 -12.46
C PRO A 369 -0.02 4.49 -13.82
N ASN A 370 0.99 3.62 -13.86
CA ASN A 370 1.65 3.23 -15.10
C ASN A 370 0.88 2.13 -15.85
N GLU A 371 1.21 1.96 -17.13
CA GLU A 371 0.60 0.95 -18.02
C GLU A 371 1.47 -0.33 -18.12
N ARG A 372 2.56 -0.42 -17.37
CA ARG A 372 3.48 -1.57 -17.42
C ARG A 372 2.85 -2.80 -16.78
N PRO A 373 3.11 -4.02 -17.30
CA PRO A 373 2.58 -5.24 -16.74
C PRO A 373 3.01 -5.46 -15.27
N GLY A 374 2.12 -6.02 -14.47
CA GLY A 374 2.35 -6.27 -13.05
C GLY A 374 2.32 -4.99 -12.22
N LEU A 375 3.26 -4.84 -11.30
CA LEU A 375 3.47 -3.62 -10.52
C LEU A 375 4.19 -2.53 -11.31
N GLY A 376 4.69 -2.84 -12.52
CA GLY A 376 5.44 -1.91 -13.33
C GLY A 376 6.82 -1.58 -12.79
N VAL A 377 7.37 -2.42 -11.92
CA VAL A 377 8.72 -2.27 -11.36
C VAL A 377 9.74 -3.08 -12.17
N THR A 378 10.94 -2.53 -12.31
CA THR A 378 12.09 -3.22 -12.87
C THR A 378 13.11 -3.47 -11.77
N LEU A 379 13.56 -4.73 -11.62
CA LEU A 379 14.52 -5.15 -10.60
C LEU A 379 15.85 -5.57 -11.25
N ASP A 380 16.94 -4.98 -10.78
CA ASP A 380 18.32 -5.41 -11.08
C ASP A 380 18.90 -6.15 -9.87
N THR A 381 18.80 -7.47 -9.87
CA THR A 381 19.30 -8.31 -8.79
C THR A 381 20.81 -8.30 -8.66
N SER A 382 21.57 -7.85 -9.67
CA SER A 382 23.04 -7.72 -9.60
C SER A 382 23.52 -6.68 -8.59
N LYS A 383 22.62 -5.78 -8.18
CA LYS A 383 22.85 -4.73 -7.18
C LYS A 383 22.42 -5.10 -5.77
N LEU A 384 21.98 -6.35 -5.58
CA LEU A 384 21.46 -6.86 -4.31
C LEU A 384 22.30 -8.03 -3.81
N THR A 385 22.32 -8.27 -2.50
CA THR A 385 22.95 -9.42 -1.89
C THR A 385 21.90 -10.51 -1.67
N LEU A 386 22.02 -11.63 -2.41
CA LEU A 386 21.20 -12.83 -2.17
C LEU A 386 21.62 -13.48 -0.86
N THR A 387 20.73 -13.58 0.11
CA THR A 387 21.01 -14.14 1.45
C THR A 387 20.22 -15.41 1.74
N ALA A 388 19.14 -15.69 1.01
CA ALA A 388 18.40 -16.94 1.13
C ALA A 388 17.66 -17.32 -0.16
N GLU A 389 17.49 -18.62 -0.37
CA GLU A 389 16.72 -19.21 -1.45
C GLU A 389 15.88 -20.39 -0.91
N PHE A 390 14.60 -20.45 -1.28
CA PHE A 390 13.66 -21.46 -0.84
C PHE A 390 13.05 -22.15 -2.07
N THR A 391 13.25 -23.47 -2.17
CA THR A 391 12.82 -24.30 -3.30
C THR A 391 12.01 -25.51 -2.87
N GLN A 392 12.00 -25.81 -1.57
CA GLN A 392 11.32 -26.97 -1.02
C GLN A 392 10.03 -26.57 -0.32
N ARG A 393 8.99 -27.35 -0.57
CA ARG A 393 7.74 -27.22 0.15
C ARG A 393 7.90 -27.74 1.57
N ASN A 394 7.51 -26.93 2.54
CA ASN A 394 7.36 -27.31 3.93
C ASN A 394 6.09 -26.70 4.49
N GLN A 395 5.18 -27.55 4.95
CA GLN A 395 3.95 -27.13 5.59
C GLN A 395 3.95 -27.65 7.03
N PRO A 396 4.35 -26.84 8.00
CA PRO A 396 4.58 -27.27 9.38
C PRO A 396 3.30 -27.73 10.07
N ILE A 397 2.14 -27.28 9.59
CA ILE A 397 0.84 -27.61 10.16
C ILE A 397 -0.07 -28.13 9.05
N ARG A 398 -0.80 -29.20 9.33
CA ARG A 398 -1.80 -29.74 8.41
C ARG A 398 -2.99 -28.78 8.30
N ILE A 399 -3.15 -28.15 7.13
CA ILE A 399 -4.34 -27.36 6.82
C ILE A 399 -5.37 -28.29 6.15
N PHE A 400 -6.58 -28.26 6.67
CA PHE A 400 -7.68 -29.03 6.09
C PHE A 400 -8.34 -28.27 4.94
N ARG A 401 -8.93 -29.01 4.02
CA ARG A 401 -9.68 -28.49 2.89
C ARG A 401 -11.10 -28.96 2.94
N ARG A 402 -12.01 -28.09 2.56
CA ARG A 402 -13.41 -28.47 2.32
C ARG A 402 -13.51 -29.26 1.00
N PRO A 403 -14.66 -29.92 0.72
CA PRO A 403 -14.85 -30.68 -0.52
C PRO A 403 -14.62 -29.87 -1.81
N ASP A 404 -14.87 -28.57 -1.78
CA ASP A 404 -14.64 -27.61 -2.88
C ASP A 404 -13.19 -27.15 -3.02
N GLY A 405 -12.29 -27.64 -2.16
CA GLY A 405 -10.87 -27.31 -2.13
C GLY A 405 -10.53 -26.01 -1.37
N SER A 406 -11.50 -25.27 -0.85
CA SER A 406 -11.25 -24.11 0.00
C SER A 406 -10.65 -24.51 1.36
N LEU A 407 -9.88 -23.61 1.96
CA LEU A 407 -9.23 -23.88 3.24
C LEU A 407 -10.23 -23.74 4.41
N THR A 408 -10.10 -24.64 5.39
CA THR A 408 -10.82 -24.48 6.65
C THR A 408 -10.17 -23.40 7.51
N ASN A 409 -10.88 -22.93 8.53
CA ASN A 409 -10.20 -22.40 9.70
C ASN A 409 -9.38 -23.54 10.31
N TRP A 410 -8.32 -23.22 10.99
CA TRP A 410 -7.42 -24.22 11.57
C TRP A 410 -8.16 -25.17 12.49
#